data_9c10ba85c73195bebaba137b3095c951
#
_entry.id   9c10ba85c73195bebaba137b3095c951
#
_cell.length_a   1.000
_cell.length_b   1.000
_cell.length_c   1.000
_cell.angle_alpha   90.00
_cell.angle_beta   90.00
_cell.angle_gamma   90.00
#
_symmetry.space_group_name_H-M   'P 1'
#
loop_
_entity.id
_entity.type
_entity.pdbx_description
1 polymer ?
#
loop_
_entity_poly.entity_id
_entity_poly.type
_entity_poly.pdbx_seq_one_letter_code
_entity_poly.pdbx_strand_id
1 'polypeptide(L)'
;MILLSAGMNIFYIPNDLVAGGVSGLGIIILSLSQRLFGAAVPVSATNIILNIPLFLAAYWRFGAKYIKRSVFAALAFSAALRLTEGLPPFSGDMMLSAVFGGILSGTGVGLVYNGSATTGGTETAAHLLHSMYDGFSVSDYVLIIDSAVIPVGFAVFGAEKTLYAVISVFAASRCIAALTAGASENKAALVVTKKRESMKKSIEGLDLPVLKSFYPESDEYGRFVFCIFSQKEIEQFRETVRSADKDAFIILFDIKETFGEGFKKL
;
A
#
# COMPACT_ATOMS: atom_id res chain seq x y z
N MET A 1 -7.83 -6.48 -9.34
CA MET A 1 -8.12 -5.70 -10.56
C MET A 1 -9.61 -5.38 -10.71
N ILE A 2 -10.54 -6.35 -10.56
CA ILE A 2 -11.99 -6.10 -10.72
C ILE A 2 -12.50 -5.02 -9.76
N LEU A 3 -12.10 -5.02 -8.49
CA LEU A 3 -12.52 -3.98 -7.52
C LEU A 3 -12.03 -2.58 -7.93
N LEU A 4 -10.79 -2.48 -8.37
CA LEU A 4 -10.21 -1.22 -8.84
C LEU A 4 -10.97 -0.68 -10.05
N SER A 5 -11.20 -1.52 -11.07
CA SER A 5 -11.91 -1.12 -12.29
C SER A 5 -13.40 -0.84 -12.05
N ALA A 6 -14.05 -1.58 -11.14
CA ALA A 6 -15.42 -1.27 -10.73
C ALA A 6 -15.49 0.09 -10.02
N GLY A 7 -14.56 0.40 -9.12
CA GLY A 7 -14.45 1.72 -8.50
C GLY A 7 -14.34 2.83 -9.52
N MET A 8 -13.53 2.63 -10.56
CA MET A 8 -13.37 3.60 -11.64
C MET A 8 -14.63 3.76 -12.50
N ASN A 9 -15.21 2.67 -12.99
CA ASN A 9 -16.33 2.71 -13.91
C ASN A 9 -17.65 3.10 -13.24
N ILE A 10 -17.85 2.72 -11.97
CA ILE A 10 -19.08 3.04 -11.23
C ILE A 10 -19.03 4.45 -10.65
N PHE A 11 -17.89 4.87 -10.09
CA PHE A 11 -17.82 6.10 -9.27
C PHE A 11 -16.98 7.22 -9.90
N TYR A 12 -15.80 6.90 -10.46
CA TYR A 12 -14.89 7.97 -10.89
C TYR A 12 -15.20 8.52 -12.28
N ILE A 13 -15.28 7.65 -13.28
CA ILE A 13 -15.48 8.07 -14.68
C ILE A 13 -16.79 8.78 -14.87
N PRO A 14 -17.94 8.30 -14.35
CA PRO A 14 -19.23 8.99 -14.54
C PRO A 14 -19.32 10.35 -13.85
N ASN A 15 -18.56 10.56 -12.80
CA ASN A 15 -18.57 11.79 -11.99
C ASN A 15 -17.38 12.72 -12.30
N ASP A 16 -16.52 12.39 -13.30
CA ASP A 16 -15.30 13.12 -13.63
C ASP A 16 -14.37 13.30 -12.40
N LEU A 17 -14.33 12.31 -11.51
CA LEU A 17 -13.45 12.34 -10.35
C LEU A 17 -12.05 11.86 -10.73
N VAL A 18 -11.05 12.71 -10.52
CA VAL A 18 -9.65 12.41 -10.85
C VAL A 18 -9.06 11.51 -9.78
N ALA A 19 -8.85 10.24 -10.12
CA ALA A 19 -8.36 9.21 -9.18
C ALA A 19 -6.88 9.35 -8.77
N GLY A 20 -6.20 10.42 -9.16
CA GLY A 20 -4.75 10.55 -9.05
C GLY A 20 -4.02 9.77 -10.16
N GLY A 21 -2.73 10.06 -10.32
CA GLY A 21 -1.83 9.28 -11.16
C GLY A 21 -2.20 9.14 -12.63
N VAL A 22 -1.68 8.08 -13.24
CA VAL A 22 -1.93 7.75 -14.66
C VAL A 22 -3.42 7.50 -14.93
N SER A 23 -4.13 6.89 -13.98
CA SER A 23 -5.57 6.67 -14.10
C SER A 23 -6.35 7.99 -14.06
N GLY A 24 -5.92 8.94 -13.22
CA GLY A 24 -6.48 10.31 -13.19
C GLY A 24 -6.23 11.06 -14.49
N LEU A 25 -5.01 10.98 -15.03
CA LEU A 25 -4.72 11.49 -16.38
C LEU A 25 -5.60 10.83 -17.44
N GLY A 26 -5.89 9.55 -17.32
CA GLY A 26 -6.80 8.83 -18.20
C GLY A 26 -8.21 9.42 -18.21
N ILE A 27 -8.76 9.79 -17.05
CA ILE A 27 -10.07 10.42 -16.92
C ILE A 27 -10.05 11.84 -17.54
N ILE A 28 -8.97 12.60 -17.31
CA ILE A 28 -8.78 13.91 -17.92
C ILE A 28 -8.73 13.80 -19.45
N ILE A 29 -7.96 12.87 -19.99
CA ILE A 29 -7.83 12.64 -21.44
C ILE A 29 -9.16 12.19 -22.04
N LEU A 30 -9.90 11.29 -21.36
CA LEU A 30 -11.23 10.87 -21.77
C LEU A 30 -12.16 12.08 -21.93
N SER A 31 -12.26 12.92 -20.90
CA SER A 31 -13.14 14.09 -20.92
C SER A 31 -12.71 15.12 -21.96
N LEU A 32 -11.42 15.44 -22.05
CA LEU A 32 -10.90 16.40 -23.05
C LEU A 32 -11.07 15.89 -24.47
N SER A 33 -10.78 14.62 -24.75
CA SER A 33 -10.94 14.04 -26.09
C SER A 33 -12.40 14.07 -26.55
N GLN A 34 -13.32 13.77 -25.63
CA GLN A 34 -14.74 13.83 -25.92
C GLN A 34 -15.22 15.27 -26.19
N ARG A 35 -14.74 16.27 -25.42
CA ARG A 35 -15.08 17.67 -25.57
C ARG A 35 -14.49 18.30 -26.84
N LEU A 36 -13.23 17.98 -27.19
CA LEU A 36 -12.51 18.64 -28.29
C LEU A 36 -12.71 17.95 -29.63
N PHE A 37 -12.80 16.62 -29.63
CA PHE A 37 -12.80 15.82 -30.88
C PHE A 37 -14.11 15.05 -31.08
N GLY A 38 -15.04 15.07 -30.12
CA GLY A 38 -16.25 14.26 -30.17
C GLY A 38 -16.04 12.74 -30.08
N ALA A 39 -14.80 12.31 -29.87
CA ALA A 39 -14.42 10.91 -29.75
C ALA A 39 -13.77 10.65 -28.38
N ALA A 40 -14.32 9.73 -27.62
CA ALA A 40 -13.82 9.38 -26.29
C ALA A 40 -12.63 8.42 -26.38
N VAL A 41 -11.46 8.83 -25.91
CA VAL A 41 -10.33 7.92 -25.71
C VAL A 41 -10.54 7.17 -24.39
N PRO A 42 -10.76 5.84 -24.40
CA PRO A 42 -11.06 5.11 -23.18
C PRO A 42 -9.88 5.09 -22.20
N VAL A 43 -10.18 5.16 -20.90
CA VAL A 43 -9.16 5.15 -19.82
C VAL A 43 -8.27 3.91 -19.92
N SER A 44 -8.80 2.77 -20.36
CA SER A 44 -8.03 1.54 -20.57
C SER A 44 -6.92 1.71 -21.62
N ALA A 45 -7.20 2.39 -22.73
CA ALA A 45 -6.21 2.66 -23.77
C ALA A 45 -5.15 3.67 -23.28
N THR A 46 -5.58 4.74 -22.64
CA THR A 46 -4.67 5.73 -22.06
C THR A 46 -3.73 5.11 -21.04
N ASN A 47 -4.26 4.23 -20.18
CA ASN A 47 -3.45 3.52 -19.19
C ASN A 47 -2.35 2.68 -19.87
N ILE A 48 -2.67 1.92 -20.90
CA ILE A 48 -1.67 1.13 -21.62
C ILE A 48 -0.60 2.03 -22.25
N ILE A 49 -1.01 3.07 -22.95
CA ILE A 49 -0.10 3.97 -23.69
C ILE A 49 0.87 4.68 -22.74
N LEU A 50 0.36 5.26 -21.66
CA LEU A 50 1.19 5.99 -20.69
C LEU A 50 2.11 5.07 -19.88
N ASN A 51 1.75 3.80 -19.73
CA ASN A 51 2.60 2.83 -19.03
C ASN A 51 3.76 2.30 -19.90
N ILE A 52 3.69 2.36 -21.23
CA ILE A 52 4.76 1.88 -22.11
C ILE A 52 6.13 2.51 -21.77
N PRO A 53 6.28 3.86 -21.76
CA PRO A 53 7.56 4.47 -21.45
C PRO A 53 8.02 4.19 -20.01
N LEU A 54 7.08 4.12 -19.06
CA LEU A 54 7.40 3.80 -17.66
C LEU A 54 7.93 2.38 -17.51
N PHE A 55 7.29 1.40 -18.17
CA PHE A 55 7.75 0.01 -18.14
C PHE A 55 9.09 -0.17 -18.88
N LEU A 56 9.33 0.58 -19.96
CA LEU A 56 10.61 0.54 -20.65
C LEU A 56 11.75 1.05 -19.74
N ALA A 57 11.54 2.19 -19.08
CA ALA A 57 12.50 2.72 -18.12
C ALA A 57 12.71 1.77 -16.92
N ALA A 58 11.63 1.21 -16.39
CA ALA A 58 11.69 0.26 -15.29
C ALA A 58 12.36 -1.08 -15.68
N TYR A 59 12.22 -1.51 -16.93
CA TYR A 59 12.92 -2.68 -17.46
C TYR A 59 14.44 -2.51 -17.40
N TRP A 60 14.94 -1.36 -17.85
CA TRP A 60 16.37 -1.07 -17.80
C TRP A 60 16.92 -0.97 -16.39
N ARG A 61 16.08 -0.54 -15.43
CA ARG A 61 16.51 -0.31 -14.03
C ARG A 61 16.35 -1.52 -13.12
N PHE A 62 15.23 -2.25 -13.22
CA PHE A 62 14.85 -3.34 -12.30
C PHE A 62 14.88 -4.72 -12.94
N GLY A 63 15.04 -4.79 -14.27
CA GLY A 63 15.12 -6.04 -15.00
C GLY A 63 13.76 -6.73 -15.27
N ALA A 64 13.85 -7.82 -16.04
CA ALA A 64 12.67 -8.52 -16.60
C ALA A 64 11.74 -9.13 -15.55
N LYS A 65 12.25 -9.55 -14.38
CA LYS A 65 11.42 -10.23 -13.35
C LYS A 65 10.40 -9.28 -12.73
N TYR A 66 10.80 -8.03 -12.46
CA TYR A 66 9.91 -6.98 -11.95
C TYR A 66 8.85 -6.62 -12.99
N ILE A 67 9.27 -6.39 -14.23
CA ILE A 67 8.40 -5.93 -15.30
C ILE A 67 7.33 -6.95 -15.68
N LYS A 68 7.63 -8.22 -15.74
CA LYS A 68 6.64 -9.26 -16.10
C LYS A 68 5.38 -9.19 -15.22
N ARG A 69 5.55 -9.02 -13.91
CA ARG A 69 4.42 -8.92 -12.97
C ARG A 69 3.63 -7.63 -13.14
N SER A 70 4.33 -6.49 -13.29
CA SER A 70 3.70 -5.18 -13.45
C SER A 70 2.98 -5.05 -14.80
N VAL A 71 3.57 -5.53 -15.88
CA VAL A 71 2.92 -5.56 -17.20
C VAL A 71 1.67 -6.46 -17.17
N PHE A 72 1.77 -7.65 -16.57
CA PHE A 72 0.60 -8.51 -16.39
C PHE A 72 -0.51 -7.81 -15.59
N ALA A 73 -0.16 -7.15 -14.50
CA ALA A 73 -1.11 -6.43 -13.67
C ALA A 73 -1.76 -5.25 -14.41
N ALA A 74 -0.98 -4.46 -15.18
CA ALA A 74 -1.51 -3.35 -15.98
C ALA A 74 -2.43 -3.82 -17.11
N LEU A 75 -2.07 -4.91 -17.81
CA LEU A 75 -2.92 -5.52 -18.83
C LEU A 75 -4.22 -6.09 -18.21
N ALA A 76 -4.11 -6.79 -17.08
CA ALA A 76 -5.26 -7.29 -16.34
C ALA A 76 -6.18 -6.15 -15.84
N PHE A 77 -5.61 -5.02 -15.41
CA PHE A 77 -6.37 -3.84 -15.04
C PHE A 77 -7.09 -3.22 -16.25
N SER A 78 -6.39 -3.05 -17.37
CA SER A 78 -6.99 -2.50 -18.59
C SER A 78 -8.10 -3.41 -19.15
N ALA A 79 -7.92 -4.74 -19.10
CA ALA A 79 -8.96 -5.70 -19.45
C ALA A 79 -10.14 -5.63 -18.47
N ALA A 80 -9.90 -5.53 -17.18
CA ALA A 80 -10.94 -5.40 -16.18
C ALA A 80 -11.72 -4.08 -16.33
N LEU A 81 -11.06 -2.96 -16.65
CA LEU A 81 -11.74 -1.69 -16.99
C LEU A 81 -12.72 -1.89 -18.15
N ARG A 82 -12.28 -2.59 -19.21
CA ARG A 82 -13.14 -2.86 -20.37
C ARG A 82 -14.32 -3.76 -20.02
N LEU A 83 -14.09 -4.80 -19.23
CA LEU A 83 -15.13 -5.74 -18.81
C LEU A 83 -16.17 -5.12 -17.87
N THR A 84 -15.77 -4.13 -17.08
CA THR A 84 -16.65 -3.45 -16.12
C THR A 84 -17.29 -2.17 -16.66
N GLU A 85 -17.05 -1.77 -17.91
CA GLU A 85 -17.69 -0.61 -18.54
C GLU A 85 -19.24 -0.70 -18.60
N GLY A 86 -19.78 -1.92 -18.62
CA GLY A 86 -21.24 -2.16 -18.62
C GLY A 86 -21.89 -2.08 -17.24
N LEU A 87 -21.15 -1.83 -16.16
CA LEU A 87 -21.74 -1.68 -14.83
C LEU A 87 -22.53 -0.37 -14.73
N PRO A 88 -23.67 -0.38 -13.99
CA PRO A 88 -24.48 0.82 -13.84
C PRO A 88 -23.69 1.92 -13.13
N PRO A 89 -23.55 3.12 -13.72
CA PRO A 89 -22.84 4.21 -13.10
C PRO A 89 -23.61 4.74 -11.88
N PHE A 90 -22.90 5.08 -10.83
CA PHE A 90 -23.46 5.80 -9.70
C PHE A 90 -23.31 7.32 -9.93
N SER A 91 -24.40 7.98 -10.29
CA SER A 91 -24.47 9.43 -10.54
C SER A 91 -25.26 10.18 -9.46
N GLY A 92 -25.23 9.65 -8.23
CA GLY A 92 -25.92 10.26 -7.10
C GLY A 92 -25.07 11.30 -6.37
N ASP A 93 -24.94 11.15 -5.08
CA ASP A 93 -24.16 12.06 -4.23
C ASP A 93 -22.66 11.97 -4.54
N MET A 94 -22.03 13.13 -4.82
CA MET A 94 -20.61 13.22 -5.16
C MET A 94 -19.71 12.80 -4.01
N MET A 95 -20.12 13.04 -2.76
CA MET A 95 -19.37 12.63 -1.57
C MET A 95 -19.35 11.12 -1.43
N LEU A 96 -20.50 10.47 -1.66
CA LEU A 96 -20.57 9.00 -1.67
C LEU A 96 -19.73 8.42 -2.81
N SER A 97 -19.76 9.02 -4.00
CA SER A 97 -18.91 8.62 -5.12
C SER A 97 -17.42 8.71 -4.79
N ALA A 98 -17.00 9.80 -4.13
CA ALA A 98 -15.63 9.99 -3.72
C ALA A 98 -15.18 8.94 -2.67
N VAL A 99 -16.00 8.74 -1.63
CA VAL A 99 -15.64 7.82 -0.53
C VAL A 99 -15.67 6.37 -0.99
N PHE A 100 -16.77 5.90 -1.60
CA PHE A 100 -16.89 4.50 -2.02
C PHE A 100 -16.00 4.18 -3.22
N GLY A 101 -15.83 5.11 -4.15
CA GLY A 101 -14.85 4.99 -5.23
C GLY A 101 -13.43 4.85 -4.67
N GLY A 102 -13.08 5.66 -3.66
CA GLY A 102 -11.82 5.57 -2.93
C GLY A 102 -11.61 4.23 -2.23
N ILE A 103 -12.62 3.75 -1.51
CA ILE A 103 -12.56 2.46 -0.80
C ILE A 103 -12.37 1.31 -1.79
N LEU A 104 -13.19 1.22 -2.86
CA LEU A 104 -13.07 0.16 -3.84
C LEU A 104 -11.73 0.17 -4.57
N SER A 105 -11.33 1.34 -5.06
CA SER A 105 -10.10 1.50 -5.81
C SER A 105 -8.88 1.24 -4.91
N GLY A 106 -8.86 1.82 -3.70
CA GLY A 106 -7.79 1.61 -2.73
C GLY A 106 -7.67 0.15 -2.28
N THR A 107 -8.80 -0.53 -2.07
CA THR A 107 -8.80 -1.97 -1.78
C THR A 107 -8.23 -2.77 -2.95
N GLY A 108 -8.63 -2.46 -4.17
CA GLY A 108 -8.10 -3.09 -5.38
C GLY A 108 -6.58 -2.94 -5.51
N VAL A 109 -6.06 -1.73 -5.32
CA VAL A 109 -4.61 -1.42 -5.36
C VAL A 109 -3.87 -2.13 -4.21
N GLY A 110 -4.38 -2.06 -2.99
CA GLY A 110 -3.78 -2.72 -1.82
C GLY A 110 -3.62 -4.23 -2.00
N LEU A 111 -4.61 -4.90 -2.59
CA LEU A 111 -4.51 -6.33 -2.93
C LEU A 111 -3.44 -6.62 -3.98
N VAL A 112 -3.25 -5.72 -4.96
CA VAL A 112 -2.19 -5.83 -5.97
C VAL A 112 -0.81 -5.71 -5.34
N TYR A 113 -0.63 -4.78 -4.41
CA TYR A 113 0.61 -4.59 -3.67
C TYR A 113 0.99 -5.82 -2.84
N ASN A 114 0.00 -6.44 -2.17
CA ASN A 114 0.24 -7.70 -1.46
C ASN A 114 0.70 -8.83 -2.40
N GLY A 115 0.32 -8.78 -3.68
CA GLY A 115 0.82 -9.68 -4.74
C GLY A 115 2.22 -9.33 -5.26
N SER A 116 2.93 -8.36 -4.65
CA SER A 116 4.24 -7.86 -5.12
C SER A 116 4.21 -7.43 -6.60
N ALA A 117 3.12 -6.77 -7.00
CA ALA A 117 2.93 -6.20 -8.32
C ALA A 117 2.50 -4.73 -8.19
N THR A 118 2.62 -3.98 -9.28
CA THR A 118 2.08 -2.62 -9.39
C THR A 118 1.10 -2.57 -10.55
N THR A 119 0.12 -1.68 -10.49
CA THR A 119 -0.83 -1.45 -11.60
C THR A 119 -0.18 -0.71 -12.77
N GLY A 120 1.11 -0.37 -12.64
CA GLY A 120 1.79 0.58 -13.51
C GLY A 120 1.62 2.00 -12.99
N GLY A 121 1.66 2.97 -13.89
CA GLY A 121 1.35 4.35 -13.58
C GLY A 121 2.35 5.02 -12.63
N THR A 122 1.80 5.88 -11.76
CA THR A 122 2.58 6.67 -10.80
C THR A 122 3.40 5.82 -9.84
N GLU A 123 2.93 4.64 -9.51
CA GLU A 123 3.66 3.70 -8.65
C GLU A 123 4.97 3.26 -9.28
N THR A 124 4.95 2.90 -10.59
CA THR A 124 6.17 2.55 -11.31
C THR A 124 7.09 3.75 -11.45
N ALA A 125 6.54 4.94 -11.69
CA ALA A 125 7.30 6.19 -11.73
C ALA A 125 7.93 6.50 -10.37
N ALA A 126 7.20 6.33 -9.27
CA ALA A 126 7.69 6.52 -7.91
C ALA A 126 8.82 5.56 -7.56
N HIS A 127 8.71 4.29 -7.92
CA HIS A 127 9.79 3.32 -7.75
C HIS A 127 11.04 3.71 -8.55
N LEU A 128 10.88 4.20 -9.80
CA LEU A 128 11.98 4.69 -10.60
C LEU A 128 12.66 5.89 -9.94
N LEU A 129 11.89 6.90 -9.51
CA LEU A 129 12.42 8.08 -8.83
C LEU A 129 13.14 7.70 -7.53
N HIS A 130 12.53 6.85 -6.70
CA HIS A 130 13.16 6.36 -5.48
C HIS A 130 14.49 5.65 -5.76
N SER A 131 14.58 4.89 -6.86
CA SER A 131 15.84 4.21 -7.25
C SER A 131 16.93 5.15 -7.76
N MET A 132 16.57 6.38 -8.12
CA MET A 132 17.50 7.42 -8.61
C MET A 132 17.87 8.44 -7.53
N TYR A 133 16.98 8.67 -6.57
CA TYR A 133 17.12 9.69 -5.54
C TYR A 133 16.68 9.14 -4.19
N ASP A 134 17.61 9.01 -3.24
CA ASP A 134 17.41 8.42 -1.91
C ASP A 134 16.74 9.37 -0.88
N GLY A 135 16.12 10.48 -1.32
CA GLY A 135 15.62 11.51 -0.41
C GLY A 135 14.24 11.25 0.20
N PHE A 136 13.39 10.46 -0.46
CA PHE A 136 11.98 10.25 -0.10
C PHE A 136 11.59 8.79 -0.22
N SER A 137 10.56 8.37 0.54
CA SER A 137 9.98 7.03 0.37
C SER A 137 9.23 6.90 -0.96
N VAL A 138 8.97 5.67 -1.40
CA VAL A 138 8.14 5.42 -2.61
C VAL A 138 6.76 6.07 -2.47
N SER A 139 6.17 6.01 -1.27
CA SER A 139 4.87 6.63 -0.98
C SER A 139 4.89 8.14 -1.11
N ASP A 140 5.99 8.79 -0.72
CA ASP A 140 6.15 10.24 -0.86
C ASP A 140 6.24 10.63 -2.35
N TYR A 141 6.97 9.86 -3.17
CA TYR A 141 7.02 10.08 -4.61
C TYR A 141 5.65 9.88 -5.27
N VAL A 142 4.87 8.89 -4.87
CA VAL A 142 3.48 8.71 -5.33
C VAL A 142 2.67 9.97 -5.02
N LEU A 143 2.72 10.46 -3.78
CA LEU A 143 2.02 11.68 -3.37
C LEU A 143 2.45 12.91 -4.17
N ILE A 144 3.75 13.08 -4.44
CA ILE A 144 4.27 14.19 -5.24
C ILE A 144 3.71 14.14 -6.67
N ILE A 145 3.75 12.96 -7.31
CA ILE A 145 3.27 12.78 -8.68
C ILE A 145 1.75 12.98 -8.74
N ASP A 146 1.00 12.38 -7.81
CA ASP A 146 -0.45 12.51 -7.75
C ASP A 146 -0.87 13.95 -7.47
N SER A 147 -0.14 14.67 -6.61
CA SER A 147 -0.34 16.08 -6.34
C SER A 147 -0.12 16.96 -7.58
N ALA A 148 0.74 16.57 -8.51
CA ALA A 148 0.94 17.29 -9.76
C ALA A 148 -0.24 17.09 -10.76
N VAL A 149 -1.00 16.00 -10.64
CA VAL A 149 -2.18 15.72 -11.47
C VAL A 149 -3.40 16.51 -11.00
N ILE A 150 -3.51 16.81 -9.71
CA ILE A 150 -4.65 17.52 -9.11
C ILE A 150 -4.89 18.92 -9.74
N PRO A 151 -3.87 19.80 -9.93
CA PRO A 151 -4.05 21.08 -10.58
C PRO A 151 -4.55 20.98 -12.02
N VAL A 152 -4.15 19.95 -12.75
CA VAL A 152 -4.64 19.68 -14.11
C VAL A 152 -6.12 19.32 -14.06
N GLY A 153 -6.51 18.47 -13.11
CA GLY A 153 -7.91 18.14 -12.84
C GLY A 153 -8.74 19.38 -12.47
N PHE A 154 -8.18 20.29 -11.67
CA PHE A 154 -8.82 21.57 -11.31
C PHE A 154 -9.11 22.43 -12.55
N ALA A 155 -8.15 22.54 -13.45
CA ALA A 155 -8.33 23.34 -14.67
C ALA A 155 -9.39 22.75 -15.62
N VAL A 156 -9.58 21.43 -15.63
CA VAL A 156 -10.51 20.72 -16.53
C VAL A 156 -11.90 20.56 -15.94
N PHE A 157 -12.01 20.25 -14.67
CA PHE A 157 -13.25 19.86 -13.99
C PHE A 157 -13.75 20.85 -12.94
N GLY A 158 -12.93 21.85 -12.58
CA GLY A 158 -13.25 22.87 -11.60
C GLY A 158 -12.98 22.46 -10.15
N ALA A 159 -13.19 23.42 -9.22
CA ALA A 159 -12.82 23.28 -7.82
C ALA A 159 -13.59 22.18 -7.10
N GLU A 160 -14.90 22.08 -7.31
CA GLU A 160 -15.77 21.16 -6.59
C GLU A 160 -15.34 19.71 -6.79
N LYS A 161 -15.23 19.26 -8.05
CA LYS A 161 -14.82 17.88 -8.38
C LYS A 161 -13.40 17.56 -7.90
N THR A 162 -12.52 18.56 -7.93
CA THR A 162 -11.15 18.41 -7.45
C THR A 162 -11.10 18.20 -5.93
N LEU A 163 -11.93 18.90 -5.15
CA LEU A 163 -12.02 18.70 -3.70
C LEU A 163 -12.54 17.29 -3.36
N TYR A 164 -13.56 16.82 -4.08
CA TYR A 164 -14.03 15.44 -3.92
C TYR A 164 -12.98 14.41 -4.36
N ALA A 165 -12.19 14.72 -5.38
CA ALA A 165 -11.06 13.85 -5.77
C ALA A 165 -10.01 13.74 -4.65
N VAL A 166 -9.70 14.81 -3.93
CA VAL A 166 -8.79 14.77 -2.77
C VAL A 166 -9.35 13.86 -1.67
N ILE A 167 -10.65 13.94 -1.37
CA ILE A 167 -11.32 13.05 -0.39
C ILE A 167 -11.20 11.59 -0.85
N SER A 168 -11.41 11.33 -2.13
CA SER A 168 -11.32 10.00 -2.71
C SER A 168 -9.90 9.42 -2.62
N VAL A 169 -8.89 10.21 -2.96
CA VAL A 169 -7.46 9.82 -2.83
C VAL A 169 -7.11 9.53 -1.38
N PHE A 170 -7.61 10.32 -0.43
CA PHE A 170 -7.42 10.06 1.00
C PHE A 170 -8.06 8.75 1.44
N ALA A 171 -9.31 8.47 1.04
CA ALA A 171 -10.00 7.21 1.34
C ALA A 171 -9.25 6.01 0.74
N ALA A 172 -8.82 6.11 -0.53
CA ALA A 172 -8.02 5.08 -1.20
C ALA A 172 -6.70 4.82 -0.46
N SER A 173 -5.98 5.88 -0.11
CA SER A 173 -4.71 5.79 0.63
C SER A 173 -4.86 5.07 1.97
N ARG A 174 -5.97 5.32 2.70
CA ARG A 174 -6.26 4.62 3.96
C ARG A 174 -6.53 3.12 3.75
N CYS A 175 -7.27 2.76 2.71
CA CYS A 175 -7.51 1.35 2.36
C CYS A 175 -6.22 0.65 1.91
N ILE A 176 -5.42 1.31 1.09
CA ILE A 176 -4.10 0.79 0.69
C ILE A 176 -3.24 0.56 1.93
N ALA A 177 -3.12 1.56 2.80
CA ALA A 177 -2.33 1.45 4.02
C ALA A 177 -2.81 0.31 4.93
N ALA A 178 -4.12 0.15 5.12
CA ALA A 178 -4.69 -0.93 5.93
C ALA A 178 -4.39 -2.33 5.38
N LEU A 179 -4.37 -2.47 4.05
CA LEU A 179 -4.09 -3.75 3.40
C LEU A 179 -2.59 -4.03 3.25
N THR A 180 -1.78 -2.99 3.00
CA THR A 180 -0.33 -3.11 2.80
C THR A 180 0.46 -2.98 4.08
N ALA A 181 -0.08 -2.27 5.07
CA ALA A 181 0.38 -2.39 6.45
C ALA A 181 0.08 -3.80 6.96
N GLY A 182 0.23 -4.78 6.10
CA GLY A 182 0.16 -6.17 6.48
C GLY A 182 0.73 -6.26 7.86
N ALA A 183 0.03 -6.82 8.81
CA ALA A 183 0.47 -6.99 10.17
C ALA A 183 1.96 -7.18 10.13
N SER A 184 2.72 -6.22 10.66
CA SER A 184 4.17 -6.33 10.72
C SER A 184 4.40 -7.74 11.20
N GLU A 185 4.88 -8.64 10.31
CA GLU A 185 4.89 -10.08 10.63
C GLU A 185 5.65 -10.29 11.94
N ASN A 186 6.48 -9.30 12.30
CA ASN A 186 7.31 -9.33 13.48
C ASN A 186 6.95 -8.19 14.45
N LYS A 187 6.86 -8.55 15.71
CA LYS A 187 6.72 -7.64 16.85
C LYS A 187 7.97 -7.71 17.71
N ALA A 188 8.34 -6.60 18.32
CA ALA A 188 9.28 -6.60 19.41
C ALA A 188 8.55 -6.47 20.74
N ALA A 189 9.00 -7.18 21.74
CA ALA A 189 8.58 -6.99 23.11
C ALA A 189 9.77 -6.68 24.00
N LEU A 190 9.60 -5.68 24.86
CA LEU A 190 10.46 -5.45 26.00
C LEU A 190 9.71 -5.92 27.23
N VAL A 191 10.18 -6.99 27.84
CA VAL A 191 9.61 -7.55 29.08
C VAL A 191 10.46 -7.10 30.26
N VAL A 192 9.87 -6.35 31.16
CA VAL A 192 10.49 -5.94 32.42
C VAL A 192 10.01 -6.86 33.52
N THR A 193 10.92 -7.55 34.18
CA THR A 193 10.61 -8.58 35.20
C THR A 193 11.67 -8.60 36.31
N LYS A 194 11.24 -8.93 37.50
CA LYS A 194 12.13 -9.20 38.65
C LYS A 194 12.63 -10.64 38.65
N LYS A 195 12.01 -11.55 37.90
CA LYS A 195 12.30 -12.99 37.83
C LYS A 195 13.01 -13.37 36.53
N ARG A 196 14.13 -12.73 36.23
CA ARG A 196 14.84 -12.85 34.97
C ARG A 196 15.13 -14.27 34.55
N GLU A 197 15.69 -15.10 35.45
CA GLU A 197 16.08 -16.51 35.14
C GLU A 197 14.87 -17.40 34.82
N SER A 198 13.75 -17.20 35.53
CA SER A 198 12.50 -17.90 35.23
C SER A 198 11.94 -17.45 33.90
N MET A 199 11.94 -16.15 33.62
CA MET A 199 11.47 -15.58 32.37
C MET A 199 12.31 -16.08 31.18
N LYS A 200 13.64 -16.07 31.32
CA LYS A 200 14.56 -16.58 30.30
C LYS A 200 14.25 -18.03 29.95
N LYS A 201 14.16 -18.93 30.96
CA LYS A 201 13.83 -20.35 30.73
C LYS A 201 12.46 -20.55 30.08
N SER A 202 11.46 -19.75 30.47
CA SER A 202 10.11 -19.84 29.89
C SER A 202 10.07 -19.35 28.43
N ILE A 203 10.80 -18.30 28.11
CA ILE A 203 10.88 -17.76 26.74
C ILE A 203 11.72 -18.67 25.83
N GLU A 204 12.85 -19.20 26.32
CA GLU A 204 13.68 -20.16 25.58
C GLU A 204 12.98 -21.50 25.35
N GLY A 205 12.04 -21.87 26.22
CA GLY A 205 11.17 -23.02 26.06
C GLY A 205 10.04 -22.86 25.05
N LEU A 206 9.83 -21.66 24.53
CA LEU A 206 8.87 -21.40 23.45
C LEU A 206 9.47 -21.87 22.12
N ASP A 207 8.87 -22.88 21.51
CA ASP A 207 9.22 -23.33 20.16
C ASP A 207 8.57 -22.43 19.12
N LEU A 208 9.04 -21.17 19.02
CA LEU A 208 8.54 -20.19 18.09
C LEU A 208 9.52 -20.00 16.92
N PRO A 209 9.05 -20.09 15.67
CA PRO A 209 9.94 -20.10 14.49
C PRO A 209 10.80 -18.85 14.31
N VAL A 210 10.41 -17.72 14.90
CA VAL A 210 11.06 -16.39 14.71
C VAL A 210 11.52 -15.78 16.03
N LEU A 211 11.45 -16.52 17.15
CA LEU A 211 11.82 -15.95 18.44
C LEU A 211 13.33 -15.69 18.52
N LYS A 212 13.70 -14.43 18.64
CA LYS A 212 15.05 -13.98 19.00
C LYS A 212 14.95 -13.22 20.31
N SER A 213 15.65 -13.69 21.33
CA SER A 213 15.68 -13.06 22.66
C SER A 213 17.09 -12.54 22.96
N PHE A 214 17.14 -11.36 23.51
CA PHE A 214 18.39 -10.69 23.92
C PHE A 214 18.33 -10.39 25.42
N TYR A 215 19.38 -10.81 26.12
CA TYR A 215 19.52 -10.61 27.55
C TYR A 215 20.76 -9.74 27.80
N PRO A 216 20.63 -8.61 28.49
CA PRO A 216 21.83 -7.83 28.86
C PRO A 216 22.70 -8.61 29.83
N GLU A 217 24.03 -8.57 29.63
CA GLU A 217 24.99 -9.32 30.46
C GLU A 217 25.23 -8.69 31.83
N SER A 218 24.91 -7.39 32.02
CA SER A 218 25.19 -6.69 33.28
C SER A 218 24.01 -6.74 34.26
N ASP A 219 24.28 -7.06 35.52
CA ASP A 219 23.26 -7.10 36.60
C ASP A 219 22.66 -5.74 36.93
N GLU A 220 23.34 -4.65 36.62
CA GLU A 220 22.90 -3.28 36.92
C GLU A 220 21.69 -2.83 36.11
N TYR A 221 21.50 -3.38 34.87
CA TYR A 221 20.36 -3.14 33.98
C TYR A 221 19.51 -4.40 33.71
N GLY A 222 19.76 -5.48 34.42
CA GLY A 222 19.33 -6.86 34.15
C GLY A 222 17.85 -7.17 34.35
N ARG A 223 16.96 -6.17 34.39
CA ARG A 223 15.51 -6.39 34.63
C ARG A 223 14.67 -6.50 33.37
N PHE A 224 15.26 -6.51 32.20
CA PHE A 224 14.49 -6.60 30.97
C PHE A 224 14.97 -7.72 30.04
N VAL A 225 14.04 -8.24 29.23
CA VAL A 225 14.26 -9.19 28.16
C VAL A 225 13.68 -8.57 26.91
N PHE A 226 14.47 -8.48 25.86
CA PHE A 226 14.03 -8.03 24.56
C PHE A 226 13.81 -9.23 23.63
N CYS A 227 12.64 -9.34 23.04
CA CYS A 227 12.26 -10.45 22.17
C CYS A 227 11.70 -9.95 20.85
N ILE A 228 11.96 -10.68 19.77
CA ILE A 228 11.32 -10.48 18.47
C ILE A 228 10.61 -11.76 18.10
N PHE A 229 9.34 -11.67 17.71
CA PHE A 229 8.49 -12.81 17.37
C PHE A 229 7.41 -12.39 16.35
N SER A 230 6.73 -13.38 15.75
CA SER A 230 5.66 -13.13 14.81
C SER A 230 4.40 -12.60 15.51
N GLN A 231 3.66 -11.71 14.85
CA GLN A 231 2.38 -11.21 15.36
C GLN A 231 1.39 -12.32 15.70
N LYS A 232 1.45 -13.46 15.00
CA LYS A 232 0.58 -14.62 15.25
C LYS A 232 0.83 -15.26 16.61
N GLU A 233 2.01 -15.03 17.17
CA GLU A 233 2.51 -15.66 18.39
C GLU A 233 2.29 -14.80 19.65
N ILE A 234 1.67 -13.62 19.47
CA ILE A 234 1.50 -12.63 20.56
C ILE A 234 0.76 -13.19 21.76
N GLU A 235 -0.32 -13.94 21.56
CA GLU A 235 -1.11 -14.50 22.67
C GLU A 235 -0.32 -15.58 23.43
N GLN A 236 0.33 -16.49 22.72
CA GLN A 236 1.18 -17.50 23.34
C GLN A 236 2.34 -16.87 24.10
N PHE A 237 2.96 -15.84 23.56
CA PHE A 237 4.01 -15.07 24.23
C PHE A 237 3.50 -14.40 25.52
N ARG A 238 2.34 -13.74 25.45
CA ARG A 238 1.72 -13.07 26.62
C ARG A 238 1.39 -14.08 27.74
N GLU A 239 0.81 -15.22 27.40
CA GLU A 239 0.50 -16.27 28.36
C GLU A 239 1.75 -16.81 29.04
N THR A 240 2.82 -17.03 28.27
CA THR A 240 4.11 -17.51 28.82
C THR A 240 4.73 -16.50 29.76
N VAL A 241 4.77 -15.22 29.39
CA VAL A 241 5.29 -14.17 30.25
C VAL A 241 4.47 -14.08 31.54
N ARG A 242 3.13 -14.11 31.44
CA ARG A 242 2.24 -14.04 32.61
C ARG A 242 2.36 -15.25 33.53
N SER A 243 2.64 -16.43 32.96
CA SER A 243 2.87 -17.65 33.76
C SER A 243 4.20 -17.62 34.52
N ALA A 244 5.24 -17.03 33.91
CA ALA A 244 6.56 -16.90 34.49
C ALA A 244 6.61 -15.82 35.60
N ASP A 245 5.96 -14.68 35.36
CA ASP A 245 5.88 -13.57 36.33
C ASP A 245 4.59 -12.77 36.11
N LYS A 246 3.67 -12.81 37.06
CA LYS A 246 2.39 -12.10 37.02
C LYS A 246 2.55 -10.57 37.10
N ASP A 247 3.66 -10.10 37.67
CA ASP A 247 3.96 -8.69 37.86
C ASP A 247 4.86 -8.15 36.73
N ALA A 248 5.16 -8.97 35.72
CA ALA A 248 5.96 -8.53 34.58
C ALA A 248 5.22 -7.49 33.73
N PHE A 249 5.98 -6.48 33.29
CA PHE A 249 5.48 -5.45 32.40
C PHE A 249 5.96 -5.69 30.96
N ILE A 250 5.05 -5.69 29.99
CA ILE A 250 5.35 -5.95 28.59
C ILE A 250 5.08 -4.67 27.79
N ILE A 251 6.08 -4.19 27.06
CA ILE A 251 5.93 -3.15 26.06
C ILE A 251 6.04 -3.81 24.69
N LEU A 252 5.02 -3.64 23.85
CA LEU A 252 5.02 -4.14 22.47
C LEU A 252 5.34 -3.01 21.51
N PHE A 253 6.21 -3.31 20.52
CA PHE A 253 6.58 -2.41 19.45
C PHE A 253 6.25 -3.04 18.10
N ASP A 254 5.77 -2.23 17.18
CA ASP A 254 5.65 -2.59 15.77
C ASP A 254 7.02 -2.45 15.10
N ILE A 255 7.53 -3.55 14.56
CA ILE A 255 8.79 -3.54 13.82
C ILE A 255 8.46 -3.38 12.34
N LYS A 256 8.97 -2.31 11.72
CA LYS A 256 8.77 -2.10 10.28
C LYS A 256 9.56 -3.10 9.45
N GLU A 257 10.82 -3.33 9.81
CA GLU A 257 11.71 -4.27 9.10
C GLU A 257 12.73 -4.86 10.07
N THR A 258 13.10 -6.11 9.84
CA THR A 258 14.18 -6.82 10.54
C THR A 258 15.13 -7.43 9.52
N PHE A 259 16.43 -7.18 9.71
CA PHE A 259 17.50 -7.73 8.90
C PHE A 259 18.44 -8.56 9.76
N GLY A 260 19.02 -9.61 9.19
CA GLY A 260 20.02 -10.43 9.85
C GLY A 260 19.66 -11.92 9.84
N GLU A 261 20.44 -12.69 10.59
CA GLU A 261 20.30 -14.16 10.65
C GLU A 261 18.92 -14.56 11.21
N GLY A 262 18.17 -15.33 10.43
CA GLY A 262 16.78 -15.71 10.74
C GLY A 262 15.71 -14.72 10.26
N PHE A 263 16.11 -13.61 9.62
CA PHE A 263 15.25 -12.59 9.04
C PHE A 263 15.60 -12.32 7.57
N LYS A 264 15.14 -11.19 7.02
CA LYS A 264 15.56 -10.76 5.67
C LYS A 264 17.10 -10.62 5.60
N LYS A 265 17.71 -11.08 4.51
CA LYS A 265 19.15 -10.84 4.28
C LYS A 265 19.41 -9.35 4.13
N LEU A 266 20.52 -8.90 4.74
CA LEU A 266 21.06 -7.57 4.54
C LEU A 266 21.34 -7.29 3.07
#